data_3508de32feb4cceebb6b1b571e260024
#
_entry.id   3508de32feb4cceebb6b1b571e260024
#
_cell.length_a   1.000
_cell.length_b   1.000
_cell.length_c   1.000
_cell.angle_alpha   90.00
_cell.angle_beta   90.00
_cell.angle_gamma   90.00
#
_symmetry.space_group_name_H-M   'P 1'
#
loop_
_entity.id
_entity.type
_entity.pdbx_description
1 polymer ?
#
loop_
_entity_poly.entity_id
_entity_poly.type
_entity_poly.pdbx_seq_one_letter_code
_entity_poly.pdbx_strand_id
1 'polypeptide(L)'
;MWRLTQQALLRADAGGTCEGSTIAAGPKGGTLIFSTPFHDTKRANMTVMTSKTAGKSWDVWQNIDPGPSAYSALVALSESSVGLVYESKGYGAITFRTLALPAR
;
A
#
# COMPACT_ATOMS: atom_id res chain seq x y z
N MET A 1 -5.40 -2.85 -15.10
CA MET A 1 -4.70 -2.36 -13.90
C MET A 1 -4.39 -0.87 -14.04
N TRP A 2 -4.63 -0.12 -13.01
CA TRP A 2 -4.38 1.31 -13.01
C TRP A 2 -2.92 1.59 -12.78
N ARG A 3 -2.36 2.47 -13.59
CA ARG A 3 -1.00 2.99 -13.38
C ARG A 3 -1.09 4.46 -13.02
N LEU A 4 -0.44 4.83 -11.94
CA LEU A 4 -0.49 6.19 -11.41
C LEU A 4 0.87 6.85 -11.54
N THR A 5 0.86 8.13 -11.83
CA THR A 5 2.07 8.94 -11.68
C THR A 5 2.26 9.24 -10.19
N GLN A 6 3.47 9.64 -9.83
CA GLN A 6 3.77 10.02 -8.45
C GLN A 6 2.86 11.16 -7.98
N GLN A 7 2.57 12.12 -8.85
CA GLN A 7 1.69 13.24 -8.49
C GLN A 7 0.26 12.80 -8.24
N ALA A 8 -0.25 11.88 -9.06
CA ALA A 8 -1.60 11.36 -8.87
C ALA A 8 -1.70 10.58 -7.56
N LEU A 9 -0.67 9.80 -7.24
CA LEU A 9 -0.61 9.04 -6.01
C LEU A 9 -0.62 9.96 -4.79
N LEU A 10 0.22 11.01 -4.80
CA LEU A 10 0.27 11.95 -3.70
C LEU A 10 -1.06 12.67 -3.49
N ARG A 11 -1.74 12.99 -4.57
CA ARG A 11 -3.03 13.65 -4.49
C ARG A 11 -4.10 12.75 -3.89
N ALA A 12 -4.13 11.49 -4.30
CA ALA A 12 -5.09 10.52 -3.79
C ALA A 12 -4.89 10.25 -2.30
N ASP A 13 -3.63 10.25 -1.86
CA ASP A 13 -3.31 10.02 -0.46
C ASP A 13 -3.55 11.26 0.40
N ALA A 14 -3.45 12.44 -0.18
CA ALA A 14 -3.54 13.69 0.58
C ALA A 14 -4.88 13.86 1.28
N GLY A 15 -5.98 13.40 0.68
CA GLY A 15 -7.30 13.51 1.30
C GLY A 15 -7.47 12.64 2.53
N GLY A 16 -6.75 11.54 2.59
CA GLY A 16 -6.80 10.64 3.73
C GLY A 16 -6.03 11.13 4.94
N THR A 17 -5.09 12.04 4.75
CA THR A 17 -4.23 12.59 5.79
C THR A 17 -3.73 11.50 6.73
N CYS A 18 -3.30 10.40 6.19
CA CYS A 18 -2.98 9.20 6.95
C CYS A 18 -1.58 8.74 6.62
N GLU A 19 -0.86 8.29 7.63
CA GLU A 19 0.51 7.83 7.44
C GLU A 19 0.51 6.48 6.73
N GLY A 20 1.05 6.47 5.53
CA GLY A 20 1.26 5.24 4.78
C GLY A 20 2.60 4.61 5.09
N SER A 21 2.93 3.54 4.40
CA SER A 21 4.20 2.83 4.58
C SER A 21 4.78 2.47 3.23
N THR A 22 6.08 2.64 3.08
CA THR A 22 6.79 2.29 1.85
C THR A 22 8.01 1.45 2.19
N ILE A 23 8.16 0.32 1.50
CA ILE A 23 9.36 -0.52 1.64
C ILE A 23 9.86 -0.93 0.27
N ALA A 24 11.13 -1.34 0.22
CA ALA A 24 11.69 -2.01 -0.94
C ALA A 24 11.59 -3.52 -0.70
N ALA A 25 11.13 -4.24 -1.69
CA ALA A 25 10.91 -5.67 -1.56
C ALA A 25 11.21 -6.38 -2.87
N GLY A 26 11.06 -7.71 -2.87
CA GLY A 26 11.38 -8.54 -4.02
C GLY A 26 12.87 -8.78 -4.17
N PRO A 27 13.27 -9.51 -5.23
CA PRO A 27 14.69 -9.79 -5.46
C PRO A 27 15.49 -8.50 -5.54
N LYS A 28 16.54 -8.41 -4.74
CA LYS A 28 17.44 -7.25 -4.68
C LYS A 28 16.73 -5.95 -4.35
N GLY A 29 15.53 -6.02 -3.73
CA GLY A 29 14.78 -4.83 -3.40
C GLY A 29 14.31 -4.03 -4.62
N GLY A 30 14.08 -4.69 -5.75
CA GLY A 30 13.78 -4.01 -7.01
C GLY A 30 12.37 -3.48 -7.15
N THR A 31 11.49 -3.75 -6.19
CA THR A 31 10.11 -3.28 -6.22
C THR A 31 9.83 -2.45 -4.99
N LEU A 32 9.31 -1.27 -5.17
CA LEU A 32 8.79 -0.48 -4.05
C LEU A 32 7.34 -0.85 -3.80
N ILE A 33 6.99 -0.98 -2.54
CA ILE A 33 5.62 -1.31 -2.11
C ILE A 33 5.14 -0.17 -1.24
N PHE A 34 3.93 0.32 -1.49
CA PHE A 34 3.35 1.42 -0.72
C PHE A 34 1.94 1.03 -0.29
N SER A 35 1.65 1.19 1.00
CA SER A 35 0.31 0.96 1.54
C SER A 35 -0.27 2.26 2.05
N THR A 36 -1.55 2.48 1.76
CA THR A 36 -2.26 3.67 2.22
C THR A 36 -3.76 3.48 2.06
N PRO A 37 -4.59 4.16 2.88
CA PRO A 37 -6.00 4.32 2.54
C PRO A 37 -6.09 5.16 1.26
N PHE A 38 -6.54 4.54 0.19
CA PHE A 38 -6.55 5.16 -1.14
C PHE A 38 -7.93 5.75 -1.40
N HIS A 39 -8.18 6.93 -0.82
CA HIS A 39 -9.46 7.60 -0.89
C HIS A 39 -9.24 9.11 -0.85
N ASP A 40 -10.07 9.86 -1.56
CA ASP A 40 -9.93 11.31 -1.69
C ASP A 40 -10.06 12.04 -0.37
N THR A 41 -11.00 11.63 0.48
CA THR A 41 -11.41 12.41 1.63
C THR A 41 -11.53 11.61 2.91
N LYS A 42 -11.49 10.29 2.87
CA LYS A 42 -11.73 9.45 4.04
C LYS A 42 -10.56 8.50 4.29
N ARG A 43 -10.40 8.08 5.53
CA ARG A 43 -9.47 7.02 5.90
C ARG A 43 -10.15 5.68 5.65
N ALA A 44 -10.15 5.27 4.40
CA ALA A 44 -10.82 4.05 3.96
C ALA A 44 -10.10 3.50 2.73
N ASN A 45 -10.42 2.26 2.40
CA ASN A 45 -9.94 1.62 1.16
C ASN A 45 -8.43 1.35 1.22
N MET A 46 -8.00 0.58 2.23
CA MET A 46 -6.59 0.20 2.34
C MET A 46 -6.14 -0.49 1.07
N THR A 47 -5.14 0.08 0.43
CA THR A 47 -4.67 -0.34 -0.89
C THR A 47 -3.16 -0.47 -0.87
N VAL A 48 -2.65 -1.47 -1.58
CA VAL A 48 -1.22 -1.67 -1.74
C VAL A 48 -0.86 -1.46 -3.21
N MET A 49 0.14 -0.64 -3.43
CA MET A 49 0.63 -0.30 -4.76
C MET A 49 2.07 -0.69 -4.91
N THR A 50 2.48 -0.92 -6.16
CA THR A 50 3.87 -1.29 -6.46
C THR A 50 4.46 -0.33 -7.47
N SER A 51 5.77 -0.11 -7.37
CA SER A 51 6.53 0.63 -8.37
C SER A 51 7.77 -0.15 -8.75
N LYS A 52 7.95 -0.32 -10.04
CA LYS A 52 9.18 -0.91 -10.61
C LYS A 52 10.05 0.15 -11.28
N THR A 53 9.72 1.41 -11.08
CA THR A 53 10.38 2.55 -11.71
C THR A 53 10.98 3.51 -10.69
N ALA A 54 11.37 2.99 -9.54
CA ALA A 54 11.96 3.79 -8.45
C ALA A 54 11.04 4.91 -7.97
N GLY A 55 9.74 4.66 -7.97
CA GLY A 55 8.74 5.62 -7.49
C GLY A 55 8.20 6.56 -8.53
N LYS A 56 8.67 6.47 -9.77
CA LYS A 56 8.20 7.39 -10.82
C LYS A 56 6.77 7.09 -11.25
N SER A 57 6.38 5.82 -11.23
CA SER A 57 5.02 5.41 -11.52
C SER A 57 4.61 4.27 -10.61
N TRP A 58 3.32 4.13 -10.39
CA TRP A 58 2.78 3.16 -9.44
C TRP A 58 1.61 2.44 -10.06
N ASP A 59 1.54 1.14 -9.78
CA ASP A 59 0.41 0.30 -10.18
C ASP A 59 -0.34 -0.12 -8.93
N VAL A 60 -1.66 -0.09 -8.97
CA VAL A 60 -2.46 -0.66 -7.89
C VAL A 60 -2.28 -2.17 -7.95
N TRP A 61 -1.81 -2.75 -6.86
CA TRP A 61 -1.58 -4.19 -6.79
C TRP A 61 -2.77 -4.90 -6.16
N GLN A 62 -3.17 -4.47 -4.97
CA GLN A 62 -4.31 -5.08 -4.29
C GLN A 62 -5.09 -4.05 -3.52
N ASN A 63 -6.40 -4.15 -3.59
CA ASN A 63 -7.29 -3.49 -2.68
C ASN A 63 -7.53 -4.43 -1.52
N ILE A 64 -6.99 -4.10 -0.36
CA ILE A 64 -6.99 -5.01 0.78
C ILE A 64 -8.31 -4.97 1.54
N ASP A 65 -8.83 -3.77 1.75
CA ASP A 65 -9.98 -3.57 2.61
C ASP A 65 -10.74 -2.33 2.15
N PRO A 66 -11.96 -2.48 1.62
CA PRO A 66 -12.72 -1.32 1.16
C PRO A 66 -13.28 -0.48 2.31
N GLY A 67 -13.29 -1.01 3.53
CA GLY A 67 -13.87 -0.33 4.68
C GLY A 67 -12.93 0.68 5.33
N PRO A 68 -13.34 1.21 6.48
CA PRO A 68 -12.51 2.17 7.21
C PRO A 68 -11.15 1.56 7.57
N SER A 69 -10.10 2.29 7.24
CA SER A 69 -8.72 1.87 7.51
C SER A 69 -7.86 3.11 7.65
N ALA A 70 -6.77 3.00 8.39
CA ALA A 70 -5.97 4.17 8.69
C ALA A 70 -4.48 3.85 8.57
N TYR A 71 -3.71 4.01 9.62
CA TYR A 71 -2.27 3.83 9.59
C TYR A 71 -1.90 2.40 9.22
N SER A 72 -0.79 2.24 8.52
CA SER A 72 -0.31 0.94 8.09
C SER A 72 1.20 0.86 8.18
N ALA A 73 1.70 -0.37 8.22
CA ALA A 73 3.12 -0.65 8.19
C ALA A 73 3.36 -1.91 7.37
N LEU A 74 4.39 -1.85 6.54
CA LEU A 74 4.80 -2.96 5.70
C LEU A 74 6.12 -3.52 6.21
N VAL A 75 6.31 -4.82 6.04
CA VAL A 75 7.58 -5.48 6.35
C VAL A 75 7.86 -6.53 5.29
N ALA A 76 9.11 -6.59 4.84
CA ALA A 76 9.52 -7.64 3.93
C ALA A 76 9.71 -8.93 4.72
N LEU A 77 8.96 -9.97 4.38
CA LEU A 77 9.06 -11.26 5.04
C LEU A 77 10.05 -12.19 4.32
N SER A 78 10.10 -12.10 3.00
CA SER A 78 11.03 -12.86 2.18
C SER A 78 11.16 -12.14 0.84
N GLU A 79 11.94 -12.70 -0.09
CA GLU A 79 12.04 -12.15 -1.43
C GLU A 79 10.73 -12.23 -2.21
N SER A 80 9.75 -13.01 -1.72
CA SER A 80 8.50 -13.25 -2.44
C SER A 80 7.28 -12.89 -1.62
N SER A 81 7.42 -12.32 -0.43
CA SER A 81 6.25 -11.98 0.39
C SER A 81 6.50 -10.79 1.28
N VAL A 82 5.42 -10.07 1.56
CA VAL A 82 5.43 -8.93 2.49
C VAL A 82 4.30 -9.09 3.50
N GLY A 83 4.50 -8.53 4.68
CA GLY A 83 3.47 -8.43 5.68
C GLY A 83 2.92 -7.02 5.73
N LEU A 84 1.63 -6.91 5.95
CA LEU A 84 0.93 -5.65 6.09
C LEU A 84 0.14 -5.66 7.39
N VAL A 85 0.40 -4.67 8.23
CA VAL A 85 -0.38 -4.43 9.45
C VAL A 85 -1.09 -3.11 9.27
N TYR A 86 -2.36 -3.06 9.57
CA TYR A 86 -3.08 -1.79 9.44
C TYR A 86 -4.23 -1.68 10.44
N GLU A 87 -4.55 -0.43 10.76
CA GLU A 87 -5.73 -0.12 11.56
C GLU A 87 -6.97 -0.29 10.71
N SER A 88 -7.94 -1.05 11.20
CA SER A 88 -9.15 -1.39 10.46
C SER A 88 -10.39 -1.13 11.31
N LYS A 89 -11.56 -1.21 10.69
CA LYS A 89 -12.85 -1.07 11.38
C LYS A 89 -12.96 0.22 12.18
N GLY A 90 -12.49 1.33 11.60
CA GLY A 90 -12.57 2.62 12.27
C GLY A 90 -11.79 2.68 13.58
N TYR A 91 -10.58 2.10 13.59
CA TYR A 91 -9.71 1.95 14.75
C TYR A 91 -10.17 0.87 15.74
N GLY A 92 -11.19 0.08 15.35
CA GLY A 92 -11.69 -0.98 16.22
C GLY A 92 -10.85 -2.24 16.20
N ALA A 93 -9.91 -2.37 15.27
CA ALA A 93 -9.08 -3.57 15.14
C ALA A 93 -7.74 -3.25 14.50
N ILE A 94 -6.78 -4.15 14.74
CA ILE A 94 -5.50 -4.18 14.04
C ILE A 94 -5.49 -5.46 13.23
N THR A 95 -5.31 -5.35 11.93
CA THR A 95 -5.34 -6.50 11.03
C THR A 95 -3.96 -6.73 10.42
N PHE A 96 -3.54 -8.00 10.37
CA PHE A 96 -2.30 -8.42 9.73
C PHE A 96 -2.62 -9.29 8.52
N ARG A 97 -1.97 -8.99 7.39
CA ARG A 97 -2.10 -9.77 6.16
C ARG A 97 -0.73 -10.11 5.61
N THR A 98 -0.61 -11.32 5.09
CA THR A 98 0.58 -11.71 4.32
C THR A 98 0.22 -11.67 2.85
N LEU A 99 1.07 -11.01 2.06
CA LEU A 99 0.83 -10.82 0.64
C LEU A 99 1.98 -11.45 -0.14
N ALA A 100 1.65 -12.31 -1.11
CA ALA A 100 2.64 -12.88 -2.02
C ALA A 100 2.92 -11.85 -3.11
N LEU A 101 4.20 -11.54 -3.32
CA LEU A 101 4.57 -10.61 -4.38
C LEU A 101 4.22 -11.17 -5.74
N PRO A 102 3.78 -10.34 -6.68
CA PRO A 102 3.45 -10.82 -8.01
C PRO A 102 4.70 -11.38 -8.70
N ALA A 103 4.50 -12.45 -9.46
CA ALA A 103 5.57 -12.99 -10.28
C ALA A 103 5.97 -11.98 -11.34
N ARG A 104 7.23 -12.03 -11.72
CA ARG A 104 7.76 -11.15 -12.75
C ARG A 104 7.60 -11.71 -14.13
#